data_eda03f13f017623630570af72a350b16
#
_entry.id   eda03f13f017623630570af72a350b16
#
_cell.length_a   1.000
_cell.length_b   1.000
_cell.length_c   1.000
_cell.angle_alpha   90.00
_cell.angle_beta   90.00
_cell.angle_gamma   90.00
#
_symmetry.space_group_name_H-M   'P 1'
#
loop_
_entity.id
_entity.type
_entity.pdbx_description
1 polymer ?
#
loop_
_entity_poly.entity_id
_entity_poly.type
_entity_poly.pdbx_seq_one_letter_code
_entity_poly.pdbx_strand_id
1 'polypeptide(L)' 'LMRFQHARNTVVRAVAAGRAPDLARVAADCGYFDHSHLVRDFRQYTGVSPTAWLAEECRNIQAGGHLYGEE' A
#
# COMPACT_ATOMS: atom_id res chain seq x y z
N LEU A 1 2.61 14.97 -6.58
CA LEU A 1 2.65 13.68 -5.92
C LEU A 1 2.15 12.60 -6.85
N MET A 2 2.92 11.57 -7.00
CA MET A 2 2.55 10.49 -7.88
C MET A 2 1.37 9.71 -7.32
N ARG A 3 0.53 9.23 -8.24
CA ARG A 3 -0.61 8.43 -7.89
C ARG A 3 -0.22 7.23 -7.01
N PHE A 4 0.88 6.60 -7.35
CA PHE A 4 1.35 5.44 -6.61
C PHE A 4 1.74 5.81 -5.17
N GLN A 5 2.40 6.94 -4.97
CA GLN A 5 2.78 7.36 -3.63
C GLN A 5 1.55 7.59 -2.77
N HIS A 6 0.53 8.19 -3.35
CA HIS A 6 -0.71 8.42 -2.62
C HIS A 6 -1.36 7.09 -2.24
N ALA A 7 -1.41 6.15 -3.18
CA ALA A 7 -2.00 4.85 -2.91
C ALA A 7 -1.22 4.11 -1.82
N ARG A 8 0.10 4.12 -1.92
CA ARG A 8 0.93 3.46 -0.91
C ARG A 8 0.70 4.06 0.47
N ASN A 9 0.67 5.38 0.55
CA ASN A 9 0.46 6.04 1.84
C ASN A 9 -0.91 5.71 2.42
N THR A 10 -1.93 5.64 1.57
CA THR A 10 -3.27 5.28 2.02
C THR A 10 -3.29 3.87 2.60
N VAL A 11 -2.63 2.94 1.93
CA VAL A 11 -2.55 1.56 2.38
C VAL A 11 -1.80 1.47 3.71
N VAL A 12 -0.68 2.16 3.82
CA VAL A 12 0.12 2.14 5.04
C VAL A 12 -0.68 2.68 6.22
N ARG A 13 -1.43 3.76 6.00
CA ARG A 13 -2.23 4.32 7.09
C ARG A 13 -3.31 3.36 7.56
N ALA A 14 -3.92 2.64 6.62
CA ALA A 14 -4.95 1.67 7.00
C ALA A 14 -4.34 0.54 7.84
N VAL A 15 -3.21 0.04 7.41
CA VAL A 15 -2.54 -1.04 8.14
C VAL A 15 -2.10 -0.56 9.53
N ALA A 16 -1.55 0.64 9.61
CA ALA A 16 -1.11 1.19 10.89
C ALA A 16 -2.29 1.39 11.84
N ALA A 17 -3.46 1.64 11.30
CA ALA A 17 -4.67 1.78 12.10
C ALA A 17 -5.33 0.45 12.43
N GLY A 18 -4.72 -0.65 12.03
CA GLY A 18 -5.27 -1.97 12.32
C GLY A 18 -6.38 -2.40 11.38
N ARG A 19 -6.50 -1.77 10.22
CA ARG A 19 -7.55 -2.10 9.26
C ARG A 19 -6.96 -2.76 8.03
N ALA A 20 -7.74 -3.66 7.44
CA ALA A 20 -7.39 -4.26 6.17
C ALA A 20 -7.80 -3.30 5.05
N PRO A 21 -6.89 -2.83 4.22
CA PRO A 21 -7.25 -1.91 3.16
C PRO A 21 -8.05 -2.61 2.06
N ASP A 22 -9.04 -1.90 1.55
CA ASP A 22 -9.81 -2.35 0.40
C ASP A 22 -9.11 -1.79 -0.84
N LEU A 23 -8.37 -2.64 -1.52
CA LEU A 23 -7.53 -2.18 -2.63
C LEU A 23 -8.34 -1.64 -3.80
N ALA A 24 -9.54 -2.16 -4.02
CA ALA A 24 -10.39 -1.62 -5.07
C ALA A 24 -10.81 -0.19 -4.73
N ARG A 25 -11.10 0.07 -3.47
CA ARG A 25 -11.44 1.40 -3.02
C ARG A 25 -10.25 2.34 -3.10
N VAL A 26 -9.08 1.86 -2.70
CA VAL A 26 -7.86 2.64 -2.79
C VAL A 26 -7.62 3.03 -4.25
N ALA A 27 -7.80 2.09 -5.17
CA ALA A 27 -7.60 2.39 -6.58
C ALA A 27 -8.53 3.50 -7.03
N ALA A 28 -9.81 3.41 -6.68
CA ALA A 28 -10.78 4.43 -7.07
C ALA A 28 -10.44 5.78 -6.45
N ASP A 29 -10.08 5.79 -5.19
CA ASP A 29 -9.79 7.04 -4.47
C ASP A 29 -8.53 7.73 -4.98
N CYS A 30 -7.59 6.95 -5.49
CA CYS A 30 -6.31 7.50 -5.92
C CYS A 30 -6.23 7.75 -7.42
N GLY A 31 -7.34 7.59 -8.12
CA GLY A 31 -7.38 7.96 -9.54
C GLY A 31 -6.95 6.87 -10.48
N TYR A 32 -6.90 5.63 -10.05
CA TYR A 32 -6.63 4.52 -10.95
C TYR A 32 -7.91 4.15 -11.69
N PHE A 33 -7.73 3.67 -12.91
CA PHE A 33 -8.88 3.26 -13.69
C PHE A 33 -9.61 2.10 -13.03
N ASP A 34 -8.87 1.12 -12.53
CA ASP A 34 -9.44 0.01 -11.79
C ASP A 34 -8.36 -0.64 -10.93
N HIS A 35 -8.75 -1.72 -10.24
CA HIS A 35 -7.85 -2.44 -9.35
C HIS A 35 -6.62 -3.00 -10.09
N SER A 36 -6.82 -3.43 -11.32
CA SER A 36 -5.72 -4.00 -12.10
C SER A 36 -4.62 -2.98 -12.37
N HIS A 37 -4.98 -1.74 -12.59
CA HIS A 37 -3.98 -0.69 -12.80
C HIS A 37 -3.20 -0.41 -11.54
N LEU A 38 -3.85 -0.46 -10.39
CA LEU A 38 -3.15 -0.31 -9.12
C LEU A 38 -2.15 -1.44 -8.92
N VAL A 39 -2.56 -2.67 -9.20
CA VAL A 39 -1.68 -3.84 -9.09
C VAL A 39 -0.47 -3.67 -10.00
N ARG A 40 -0.69 -3.20 -11.22
CA ARG A 40 0.40 -3.00 -12.17
C ARG A 40 1.42 -2.01 -11.62
N ASP A 41 0.96 -0.90 -11.07
CA ASP A 41 1.88 0.10 -10.52
C ASP A 41 2.64 -0.45 -9.33
N PHE A 42 1.97 -1.21 -8.46
CA PHE A 42 2.68 -1.82 -7.34
C PHE A 42 3.80 -2.72 -7.82
N ARG A 43 3.52 -3.55 -8.82
CA ARG A 43 4.56 -4.43 -9.35
C ARG A 43 5.69 -3.65 -9.99
N GLN A 44 5.36 -2.57 -10.65
CA GLN A 44 6.38 -1.76 -11.33
C GLN A 44 7.28 -1.03 -10.34
N TYR A 45 6.72 -0.49 -9.28
CA TYR A 45 7.48 0.32 -8.35
C TYR A 45 8.09 -0.46 -7.19
N THR A 46 7.45 -1.55 -6.78
CA THR A 46 7.95 -2.33 -5.65
C THR A 46 8.48 -3.70 -6.05
N GLY A 47 8.15 -4.16 -7.23
CA GLY A 47 8.55 -5.47 -7.70
C GLY A 47 7.62 -6.58 -7.25
N VAL A 48 6.61 -6.28 -6.43
CA VAL A 48 5.69 -7.29 -5.92
C VAL A 48 4.26 -6.77 -6.00
N SER A 49 3.31 -7.69 -5.86
CA SER A 49 1.90 -7.32 -5.85
C SER A 49 1.54 -6.57 -4.56
N PRO A 50 0.43 -5.84 -4.55
CA PRO A 50 0.00 -5.17 -3.33
C PRO A 50 -0.18 -6.12 -2.15
N THR A 51 -0.70 -7.31 -2.41
CA THR A 51 -0.93 -8.28 -1.35
C THR A 51 0.39 -8.73 -0.73
N ALA A 52 1.38 -9.03 -1.57
CA ALA A 52 2.70 -9.42 -1.07
C ALA A 52 3.37 -8.28 -0.32
N TRP A 53 3.23 -7.07 -0.84
CA TRP A 53 3.80 -5.89 -0.20
C TRP A 53 3.16 -5.66 1.16
N LEU A 54 1.84 -5.83 1.24
CA LEU A 54 1.12 -5.68 2.50
C LEU A 54 1.58 -6.67 3.55
N ALA A 55 1.84 -7.91 3.14
CA ALA A 55 2.32 -8.91 4.07
C ALA A 55 3.64 -8.48 4.70
N GLU A 56 4.53 -7.89 3.90
CA GLU A 56 5.80 -7.40 4.42
C GLU A 56 5.59 -6.24 5.36
N GLU A 57 4.74 -5.30 4.99
CA GLU A 57 4.50 -4.12 5.81
C GLU A 57 3.85 -4.47 7.13
N CYS A 58 2.93 -5.42 7.12
CA CYS A 58 2.30 -5.85 8.36
C CYS A 58 3.32 -6.46 9.31
N ARG A 59 4.24 -7.26 8.77
CA ARG A 59 5.28 -7.85 9.58
C ARG A 59 6.18 -6.79 10.18
N ASN A 60 6.56 -5.80 9.37
CA ASN A 60 7.43 -4.73 9.83
C ASN A 60 6.78 -3.92 10.93
N ILE A 61 5.52 -3.58 10.76
CA ILE A 61 4.80 -2.78 11.72
C ILE A 61 4.68 -3.54 13.04
N GLN A 62 4.32 -4.81 12.98
CA GLN A 62 4.15 -5.60 14.20
C GLN A 62 5.47 -5.87 14.91
N ALA A 63 6.52 -6.08 14.14
CA ALA A 63 7.81 -6.40 14.73
C ALA A 63 8.48 -5.20 15.36
N GLY A 64 8.40 -4.05 14.74
CA GLY A 64 9.16 -2.92 15.20
C GLY A 64 8.37 -1.68 15.53
N GLY A 65 7.14 -1.60 15.07
CA GLY A 65 6.37 -0.40 15.26
C GLY A 65 6.90 0.77 14.46
N HIS A 66 7.83 0.53 13.55
CA HIS A 66 8.41 1.57 12.74
C HIS A 66 7.89 1.50 11.33
N LEU A 67 7.70 2.65 10.74
CA LEU A 67 7.34 2.78 9.35
C LEU A 67 8.40 3.61 8.68
N TYR A 68 8.69 3.32 7.48
CA TYR A 68 9.59 4.07 6.62
C TYR A 68 10.45 5.10 7.32
N GLY A 69 11.67 4.91 7.38
CA GLY A 69 12.60 5.89 7.82
C GLY A 69 12.45 6.38 9.25
N GLU A 70 11.54 5.81 9.94
CA GLU A 70 11.35 6.15 11.29
C GLU A 70 12.50 5.67 12.07
N GLU A 71 13.16 6.06 12.62
CA GLU A 71 14.14 5.41 13.15
C GLU A 71 14.81 5.86 13.88
#